data_25677f6cdc4c4b5b0c2abe8b944258bd
#
_entry.id   25677f6cdc4c4b5b0c2abe8b944258bd
#
_cell.length_a   1.000
_cell.length_b   1.000
_cell.length_c   1.000
_cell.angle_alpha   90.00
_cell.angle_beta   90.00
_cell.angle_gamma   90.00
#
_symmetry.space_group_name_H-M   'P 1'
#
loop_
_entity.id
_entity.type
_entity.pdbx_description
1 polymer ?
#
loop_
_entity_poly.entity_id
_entity_poly.type
_entity_poly.pdbx_seq_one_letter_code
_entity_poly.pdbx_strand_id
1 'polypeptide(L)'
;SDSHPIRVDFLPTLVLPYPGKLGLTIAPGKCHPGMQFNWARELNKDLERLRQHYQTDLLVSLIEADEMVVLQIPNLLVAVETYGMRSRWFPIQDFGTPTSMSGLVDLVNEILAAITAGDTVVLHCRGGLGRSGLVAAACLVTQGYACDRAFALVRAARPGSVETLAQETYVKQFQQVWAQRDRSLE
;
A
#
# COMPACT_ATOMS: atom_id res chain seq x y z
N SER A 1 -14.10 5.12 14.51
CA SER A 1 -14.29 4.01 13.54
C SER A 1 -15.76 3.69 13.27
N ASP A 2 -16.67 3.85 14.24
CA ASP A 2 -18.09 3.48 14.06
C ASP A 2 -18.82 4.38 13.07
N SER A 3 -18.65 5.69 13.16
CA SER A 3 -19.27 6.66 12.25
C SER A 3 -18.62 6.70 10.86
N HIS A 4 -17.32 6.38 10.78
CA HIS A 4 -16.55 6.41 9.55
C HIS A 4 -15.64 5.16 9.50
N PRO A 5 -16.20 3.99 9.13
CA PRO A 5 -15.43 2.75 9.07
C PRO A 5 -14.27 2.87 8.07
N ILE A 6 -13.16 2.16 8.34
CA ILE A 6 -12.03 2.14 7.42
C ILE A 6 -12.48 1.65 6.04
N ARG A 7 -11.98 2.30 5.00
CA ARG A 7 -12.29 1.96 3.60
C ARG A 7 -11.03 1.53 2.89
N VAL A 8 -11.18 0.50 2.06
CA VAL A 8 -10.14 0.03 1.14
C VAL A 8 -10.61 0.32 -0.29
N ASP A 9 -9.80 1.02 -1.05
CA ASP A 9 -10.03 1.27 -2.46
C ASP A 9 -9.19 0.27 -3.27
N PHE A 10 -9.86 -0.67 -3.94
CA PHE A 10 -9.19 -1.72 -4.71
C PHE A 10 -8.91 -1.28 -6.14
N LEU A 11 -7.76 -1.70 -6.66
CA LEU A 11 -7.53 -1.65 -8.11
C LEU A 11 -8.49 -2.62 -8.81
N PRO A 12 -9.07 -2.23 -9.97
CA PRO A 12 -9.97 -3.10 -10.71
C PRO A 12 -9.29 -4.40 -11.16
N THR A 13 -10.00 -5.51 -11.12
CA THR A 13 -9.50 -6.82 -11.59
C THR A 13 -9.12 -6.82 -13.08
N LEU A 14 -9.71 -5.95 -13.88
CA LEU A 14 -9.32 -5.75 -15.29
C LEU A 14 -7.90 -5.16 -15.44
N VAL A 15 -7.40 -4.49 -14.41
CA VAL A 15 -6.08 -3.83 -14.40
C VAL A 15 -5.02 -4.76 -13.82
N LEU A 16 -5.40 -5.56 -12.83
CA LEU A 16 -4.58 -6.62 -12.23
C LEU A 16 -5.37 -7.94 -12.33
N PRO A 17 -5.22 -8.70 -13.43
CA PRO A 17 -6.04 -9.88 -13.70
C PRO A 17 -5.54 -11.11 -12.92
N TYR A 18 -5.49 -11.00 -11.61
CA TYR A 18 -5.12 -12.07 -10.68
C TYR A 18 -6.33 -12.53 -9.87
N PRO A 19 -6.32 -13.76 -9.31
CA PRO A 19 -7.37 -14.23 -8.41
C PRO A 19 -7.52 -13.39 -7.16
N GLY A 20 -6.40 -12.89 -6.64
CA GLY A 20 -6.35 -11.99 -5.49
C GLY A 20 -6.59 -10.52 -5.85
N LYS A 21 -6.48 -9.65 -4.85
CA LYS A 21 -6.79 -8.22 -4.97
C LYS A 21 -5.69 -7.36 -4.36
N LEU A 22 -5.50 -6.16 -4.91
CA LEU A 22 -4.63 -5.13 -4.35
C LEU A 22 -5.44 -3.89 -4.02
N GLY A 23 -5.43 -3.47 -2.76
CA GLY A 23 -6.15 -2.30 -2.28
C GLY A 23 -5.27 -1.33 -1.51
N LEU A 24 -5.75 -0.09 -1.37
CA LEU A 24 -5.08 1.00 -0.65
C LEU A 24 -5.99 1.52 0.45
N THR A 25 -5.41 1.85 1.61
CA THR A 25 -6.15 2.42 2.75
C THR A 25 -5.29 3.37 3.58
N ILE A 26 -5.91 4.07 4.50
CA ILE A 26 -5.25 4.88 5.53
C ILE A 26 -4.63 3.98 6.61
N ALA A 27 -3.77 4.56 7.48
CA ALA A 27 -3.26 3.84 8.64
C ALA A 27 -4.42 3.39 9.55
N PRO A 28 -4.57 2.05 9.80
CA PRO A 28 -5.58 1.54 10.73
C PRO A 28 -5.33 2.08 12.15
N GLY A 29 -6.38 2.45 12.85
CA GLY A 29 -6.29 2.88 14.24
C GLY A 29 -5.64 4.24 14.47
N LYS A 30 -5.31 5.00 13.44
CA LYS A 30 -4.60 6.27 13.62
C LYS A 30 -5.37 7.28 14.48
N CYS A 31 -4.71 7.79 15.50
CA CYS A 31 -5.16 8.89 16.34
C CYS A 31 -4.18 10.04 16.23
N HIS A 32 -4.57 11.16 15.63
CA HIS A 32 -3.69 12.31 15.45
C HIS A 32 -4.52 13.58 15.14
N PRO A 33 -4.16 14.76 15.68
CA PRO A 33 -4.72 16.02 15.22
C PRO A 33 -4.43 16.20 13.73
N GLY A 34 -5.45 16.38 12.92
CA GLY A 34 -5.32 16.63 11.49
C GLY A 34 -5.58 18.09 11.15
N MET A 35 -5.21 18.52 9.95
CA MET A 35 -5.41 19.90 9.50
C MET A 35 -6.90 20.27 9.37
N GLN A 36 -7.77 19.32 9.08
CA GLN A 36 -9.22 19.53 8.89
C GLN A 36 -10.08 18.88 9.97
N PHE A 37 -9.63 17.76 10.53
CA PHE A 37 -10.34 17.06 11.62
C PHE A 37 -9.33 16.22 12.44
N ASN A 38 -9.69 16.01 13.70
CA ASN A 38 -8.96 15.10 14.57
C ASN A 38 -9.28 13.65 14.21
N TRP A 39 -8.24 12.86 13.97
CA TRP A 39 -8.37 11.43 13.79
C TRP A 39 -8.41 10.72 15.14
N ALA A 40 -9.48 9.97 15.38
CA ALA A 40 -9.65 9.14 16.56
C ALA A 40 -10.22 7.78 16.13
N ARG A 41 -9.37 6.95 15.56
CA ARG A 41 -9.75 5.62 15.09
C ARG A 41 -9.40 4.57 16.13
N GLU A 42 -10.11 3.47 16.13
CA GLU A 42 -9.88 2.32 17.00
C GLU A 42 -9.19 1.23 16.20
N LEU A 43 -7.95 0.88 16.59
CA LEU A 43 -7.13 -0.10 15.86
C LEU A 43 -7.85 -1.44 15.71
N ASN A 44 -8.41 -1.95 16.80
CA ASN A 44 -9.08 -3.25 16.78
C ASN A 44 -10.27 -3.29 15.82
N LYS A 45 -11.11 -2.27 15.80
CA LYS A 45 -12.24 -2.19 14.86
C LYS A 45 -11.80 -2.09 13.42
N ASP A 46 -10.73 -1.33 13.17
CA ASP A 46 -10.19 -1.21 11.82
C ASP A 46 -9.58 -2.53 11.33
N LEU A 47 -8.80 -3.22 12.17
CA LEU A 47 -8.20 -4.52 11.83
C LEU A 47 -9.27 -5.60 11.64
N GLU A 48 -10.26 -5.64 12.53
CA GLU A 48 -11.40 -6.56 12.39
C GLU A 48 -12.11 -6.35 11.06
N ARG A 49 -12.38 -5.09 10.68
CA ARG A 49 -13.02 -4.77 9.41
C ARG A 49 -12.15 -5.13 8.20
N LEU A 50 -10.83 -4.89 8.27
CA LEU A 50 -9.90 -5.30 7.21
C LEU A 50 -9.95 -6.83 7.03
N ARG A 51 -9.94 -7.59 8.12
CA ARG A 51 -9.98 -9.05 8.04
C ARG A 51 -11.35 -9.59 7.64
N GLN A 52 -12.43 -9.18 8.30
CA GLN A 52 -13.75 -9.79 8.11
C GLN A 52 -14.49 -9.25 6.88
N HIS A 53 -14.47 -7.92 6.67
CA HIS A 53 -15.24 -7.31 5.59
C HIS A 53 -14.48 -7.31 4.26
N TYR A 54 -13.18 -7.00 4.29
CA TYR A 54 -12.33 -6.95 3.09
C TYR A 54 -11.58 -8.24 2.83
N GLN A 55 -11.62 -9.19 3.75
CA GLN A 55 -10.92 -10.48 3.65
C GLN A 55 -9.41 -10.31 3.40
N THR A 56 -8.83 -9.32 4.06
CA THR A 56 -7.40 -9.02 3.92
C THR A 56 -6.56 -10.17 4.47
N ASP A 57 -5.62 -10.67 3.67
CA ASP A 57 -4.69 -11.73 4.03
C ASP A 57 -3.30 -11.20 4.34
N LEU A 58 -2.89 -10.11 3.66
CA LEU A 58 -1.61 -9.44 3.85
C LEU A 58 -1.82 -7.93 3.98
N LEU A 59 -1.40 -7.36 5.10
CA LEU A 59 -1.33 -5.91 5.30
C LEU A 59 0.11 -5.43 5.15
N VAL A 60 0.37 -4.56 4.19
CA VAL A 60 1.68 -3.93 3.96
C VAL A 60 1.68 -2.56 4.60
N SER A 61 2.54 -2.38 5.61
CA SER A 61 2.70 -1.14 6.36
C SER A 61 3.89 -0.35 5.85
N LEU A 62 3.65 0.85 5.33
CA LEU A 62 4.66 1.70 4.69
C LEU A 62 5.09 2.89 5.57
N ILE A 63 4.57 3.01 6.79
CA ILE A 63 4.93 4.05 7.75
C ILE A 63 6.18 3.68 8.55
N GLU A 64 6.90 4.69 9.02
CA GLU A 64 8.08 4.53 9.87
C GLU A 64 7.69 4.25 11.33
N ALA A 65 8.65 3.80 12.15
CA ALA A 65 8.40 3.42 13.54
C ALA A 65 7.97 4.63 14.41
N ASP A 66 8.57 5.79 14.18
CA ASP A 66 8.21 7.03 14.85
C ASP A 66 6.80 7.53 14.46
N GLU A 67 6.40 7.33 13.20
CA GLU A 67 5.02 7.61 12.79
C GLU A 67 4.01 6.72 13.53
N MET A 68 4.34 5.44 13.77
CA MET A 68 3.46 4.55 14.55
C MET A 68 3.25 5.10 15.96
N VAL A 69 4.29 5.65 16.59
CA VAL A 69 4.19 6.29 17.91
C VAL A 69 3.34 7.56 17.84
N VAL A 70 3.60 8.44 16.87
CA VAL A 70 2.83 9.69 16.68
C VAL A 70 1.35 9.41 16.38
N LEU A 71 1.07 8.37 15.62
CA LEU A 71 -0.30 7.95 15.29
C LEU A 71 -0.98 7.12 16.38
N GLN A 72 -0.29 6.88 17.52
CA GLN A 72 -0.77 6.10 18.67
C GLN A 72 -1.09 4.64 18.33
N ILE A 73 -0.36 4.06 17.40
CA ILE A 73 -0.47 2.66 16.97
C ILE A 73 0.88 1.90 17.05
N PRO A 74 1.66 2.02 18.16
CA PRO A 74 3.00 1.41 18.23
C PRO A 74 2.99 -0.11 18.09
N ASN A 75 1.86 -0.76 18.35
CA ASN A 75 1.70 -2.21 18.28
C ASN A 75 1.07 -2.68 16.97
N LEU A 76 0.96 -1.83 15.95
CA LEU A 76 0.24 -2.14 14.70
C LEU A 76 0.68 -3.48 14.09
N LEU A 77 1.98 -3.68 13.92
CA LEU A 77 2.50 -4.86 13.21
C LEU A 77 2.12 -6.17 13.92
N VAL A 78 2.25 -6.21 15.24
CA VAL A 78 1.86 -7.37 16.07
C VAL A 78 0.34 -7.54 16.08
N ALA A 79 -0.40 -6.43 16.21
CA ALA A 79 -1.85 -6.47 16.21
C ALA A 79 -2.42 -7.07 14.92
N VAL A 80 -1.85 -6.75 13.76
CA VAL A 80 -2.25 -7.31 12.46
C VAL A 80 -2.24 -8.84 12.50
N GLU A 81 -1.18 -9.45 13.04
CA GLU A 81 -1.04 -10.90 13.13
C GLU A 81 -2.06 -11.53 14.08
N THR A 82 -2.43 -10.85 15.16
CA THR A 82 -3.47 -11.35 16.09
C THR A 82 -4.85 -11.44 15.46
N TYR A 83 -5.10 -10.68 14.37
CA TYR A 83 -6.33 -10.77 13.58
C TYR A 83 -6.25 -11.80 12.44
N GLY A 84 -5.18 -12.61 12.38
CA GLY A 84 -5.01 -13.67 11.37
C GLY A 84 -4.64 -13.13 9.98
N MET A 85 -4.06 -11.95 9.92
CA MET A 85 -3.46 -11.38 8.71
C MET A 85 -1.94 -11.48 8.79
N ARG A 86 -1.28 -11.66 7.66
CA ARG A 86 0.18 -11.50 7.59
C ARG A 86 0.53 -10.01 7.60
N SER A 87 1.64 -9.67 8.25
CA SER A 87 2.15 -8.30 8.35
C SER A 87 3.46 -8.18 7.57
N ARG A 88 3.55 -7.22 6.65
CA ARG A 88 4.78 -6.88 5.94
C ARG A 88 5.12 -5.41 6.19
N TRP A 89 6.21 -5.17 6.84
CA TRP A 89 6.68 -3.82 7.13
C TRP A 89 7.75 -3.40 6.11
N PHE A 90 7.51 -2.28 5.43
CA PHE A 90 8.44 -1.68 4.47
C PHE A 90 8.40 -0.16 4.64
N PRO A 91 9.16 0.39 5.60
CA PRO A 91 9.08 1.79 5.95
C PRO A 91 9.60 2.69 4.82
N ILE A 92 8.84 3.73 4.53
CA ILE A 92 9.18 4.81 3.60
C ILE A 92 8.91 6.12 4.35
N GLN A 93 9.83 7.08 4.27
CA GLN A 93 9.65 8.41 4.84
C GLN A 93 8.38 9.09 4.28
N ASP A 94 7.67 9.83 5.12
CA ASP A 94 6.45 10.52 4.67
C ASP A 94 6.75 11.50 3.52
N PHE A 95 5.90 11.52 2.50
CA PHE A 95 6.10 12.20 1.21
C PHE A 95 7.35 11.76 0.42
N GLY A 96 8.11 10.80 0.93
CA GLY A 96 9.36 10.31 0.34
C GLY A 96 9.19 9.11 -0.58
N THR A 97 10.33 8.50 -0.86
CA THR A 97 10.49 7.31 -1.71
C THR A 97 11.24 6.21 -0.95
N PRO A 98 11.14 4.94 -1.38
CA PRO A 98 11.95 3.88 -0.81
C PRO A 98 13.46 4.20 -0.85
N THR A 99 14.18 3.81 0.19
CA THR A 99 15.65 3.98 0.26
C THR A 99 16.41 2.94 -0.56
N SER A 100 15.73 1.84 -0.95
CA SER A 100 16.31 0.73 -1.72
C SER A 100 15.42 0.37 -2.90
N MET A 101 15.96 0.50 -4.10
CA MET A 101 15.29 0.06 -5.32
C MET A 101 15.13 -1.48 -5.35
N SER A 102 16.16 -2.23 -4.95
CA SER A 102 16.05 -3.69 -4.84
C SER A 102 15.02 -4.10 -3.80
N GLY A 103 14.93 -3.38 -2.67
CA GLY A 103 13.90 -3.62 -1.66
C GLY A 103 12.49 -3.40 -2.20
N LEU A 104 12.28 -2.37 -3.04
CA LEU A 104 10.98 -2.18 -3.70
C LEU A 104 10.67 -3.32 -4.68
N VAL A 105 11.67 -3.77 -5.44
CA VAL A 105 11.53 -4.92 -6.34
C VAL A 105 11.10 -6.17 -5.58
N ASP A 106 11.74 -6.46 -4.45
CA ASP A 106 11.40 -7.61 -3.59
C ASP A 106 9.98 -7.50 -3.04
N LEU A 107 9.60 -6.32 -2.54
CA LEU A 107 8.24 -6.07 -2.06
C LEU A 107 7.20 -6.27 -3.17
N VAL A 108 7.44 -5.75 -4.35
CA VAL A 108 6.53 -5.91 -5.50
C VAL A 108 6.39 -7.38 -5.86
N ASN A 109 7.49 -8.15 -5.90
CA ASN A 109 7.44 -9.60 -6.13
C ASN A 109 6.61 -10.32 -5.06
N GLU A 110 6.76 -9.98 -3.78
CA GLU A 110 5.96 -10.55 -2.68
C GLU A 110 4.46 -10.25 -2.87
N ILE A 111 4.12 -9.01 -3.23
CA ILE A 111 2.72 -8.62 -3.48
C ILE A 111 2.14 -9.39 -4.67
N LEU A 112 2.87 -9.45 -5.78
CA LEU A 112 2.42 -10.16 -6.99
C LEU A 112 2.25 -11.65 -6.72
N ALA A 113 3.16 -12.28 -5.98
CA ALA A 113 3.06 -13.68 -5.59
C ALA A 113 1.80 -13.91 -4.73
N ALA A 114 1.52 -13.03 -3.77
CA ALA A 114 0.35 -13.13 -2.91
C ALA A 114 -0.95 -13.01 -3.70
N ILE A 115 -1.11 -11.98 -4.56
CA ILE A 115 -2.34 -11.82 -5.37
C ILE A 115 -2.48 -12.92 -6.43
N THR A 116 -1.38 -13.48 -6.94
CA THR A 116 -1.40 -14.65 -7.83
C THR A 116 -1.93 -15.89 -7.10
N ALA A 117 -1.58 -16.06 -5.83
CA ALA A 117 -2.08 -17.13 -4.98
C ALA A 117 -3.56 -16.95 -4.55
N GLY A 118 -4.15 -15.80 -4.84
CA GLY A 118 -5.54 -15.49 -4.50
C GLY A 118 -5.72 -14.62 -3.27
N ASP A 119 -4.63 -14.13 -2.66
CA ASP A 119 -4.69 -13.31 -1.46
C ASP A 119 -5.20 -11.89 -1.73
N THR A 120 -5.89 -11.35 -0.76
CA THR A 120 -6.21 -9.92 -0.71
C THR A 120 -5.08 -9.17 0.01
N VAL A 121 -4.35 -8.36 -0.74
CA VAL A 121 -3.26 -7.51 -0.23
C VAL A 121 -3.76 -6.08 -0.07
N VAL A 122 -3.52 -5.48 1.09
CA VAL A 122 -3.86 -4.08 1.36
C VAL A 122 -2.62 -3.30 1.74
N LEU A 123 -2.37 -2.21 1.03
CA LEU A 123 -1.28 -1.27 1.29
C LEU A 123 -1.80 -0.12 2.14
N HIS A 124 -1.07 0.28 3.15
CA HIS A 124 -1.34 1.52 3.86
C HIS A 124 -0.08 2.34 4.09
N CYS A 125 -0.26 3.65 4.11
CA CYS A 125 0.68 4.60 4.71
C CYS A 125 -0.10 5.46 5.71
N ARG A 126 0.30 6.71 5.96
CA ARG A 126 -0.46 7.60 6.87
C ARG A 126 -1.82 8.00 6.30
N GLY A 127 -1.85 8.51 5.05
CA GLY A 127 -3.08 8.90 4.33
C GLY A 127 -3.56 7.84 3.32
N GLY A 128 -2.73 6.85 3.02
CA GLY A 128 -3.03 5.85 1.99
C GLY A 128 -2.98 6.40 0.58
N LEU A 129 -2.18 7.44 0.31
CA LEU A 129 -2.11 8.15 -0.97
C LEU A 129 -0.71 8.04 -1.61
N GLY A 130 0.29 8.73 -1.07
CA GLY A 130 1.60 8.89 -1.69
C GLY A 130 2.40 7.59 -1.77
N ARG A 131 2.84 7.10 -0.63
CA ARG A 131 3.67 5.88 -0.50
C ARG A 131 2.92 4.63 -0.97
N SER A 132 1.65 4.49 -0.58
CA SER A 132 0.80 3.39 -1.04
C SER A 132 0.54 3.45 -2.54
N GLY A 133 0.32 4.65 -3.07
CA GLY A 133 0.15 4.87 -4.51
C GLY A 133 1.41 4.53 -5.31
N LEU A 134 2.60 4.89 -4.79
CA LEU A 134 3.89 4.54 -5.39
C LEU A 134 4.05 3.02 -5.54
N VAL A 135 3.80 2.27 -4.47
CA VAL A 135 3.92 0.79 -4.49
C VAL A 135 2.88 0.17 -5.42
N ALA A 136 1.64 0.66 -5.38
CA ALA A 136 0.59 0.18 -6.28
C ALA A 136 0.92 0.45 -7.77
N ALA A 137 1.44 1.65 -8.08
CA ALA A 137 1.89 1.99 -9.43
C ALA A 137 3.05 1.11 -9.88
N ALA A 138 4.02 0.81 -9.00
CA ALA A 138 5.10 -0.11 -9.29
C ALA A 138 4.58 -1.52 -9.66
N CYS A 139 3.56 -2.02 -8.93
CA CYS A 139 2.91 -3.29 -9.29
C CYS A 139 2.27 -3.24 -10.68
N LEU A 140 1.64 -2.13 -11.08
CA LEU A 140 1.07 -2.00 -12.41
C LEU A 140 2.12 -1.94 -13.51
N VAL A 141 3.23 -1.27 -13.26
CA VAL A 141 4.36 -1.19 -14.20
C VAL A 141 4.89 -2.58 -14.56
N THR A 142 4.94 -3.50 -13.60
CA THR A 142 5.37 -4.89 -13.87
C THR A 142 4.42 -5.65 -14.80
N GLN A 143 3.19 -5.18 -14.94
CA GLN A 143 2.19 -5.75 -15.87
C GLN A 143 2.26 -5.13 -17.27
N GLY A 144 3.29 -4.32 -17.55
CA GLY A 144 3.49 -3.68 -18.84
C GLY A 144 2.81 -2.32 -18.99
N TYR A 145 2.19 -1.76 -17.95
CA TYR A 145 1.66 -0.40 -18.01
C TYR A 145 2.80 0.62 -18.02
N ALA A 146 2.71 1.60 -18.93
CA ALA A 146 3.56 2.79 -18.84
C ALA A 146 3.27 3.56 -17.54
N CYS A 147 4.27 4.21 -16.95
CA CYS A 147 4.14 4.90 -15.66
C CYS A 147 2.97 5.88 -15.62
N ASP A 148 2.80 6.72 -16.63
CA ASP A 148 1.71 7.71 -16.65
C ASP A 148 0.33 7.03 -16.64
N ARG A 149 0.20 5.88 -17.31
CA ARG A 149 -1.02 5.07 -17.26
C ARG A 149 -1.21 4.41 -15.90
N ALA A 150 -0.15 3.88 -15.30
CA ALA A 150 -0.18 3.32 -13.96
C ALA A 150 -0.64 4.36 -12.93
N PHE A 151 -0.10 5.59 -12.98
CA PHE A 151 -0.54 6.68 -12.11
C PHE A 151 -2.02 7.01 -12.31
N ALA A 152 -2.48 7.12 -13.56
CA ALA A 152 -3.88 7.41 -13.86
C ALA A 152 -4.82 6.32 -13.30
N LEU A 153 -4.46 5.05 -13.40
CA LEU A 153 -5.24 3.92 -12.89
C LEU A 153 -5.30 3.92 -11.36
N VAL A 154 -4.17 4.15 -10.68
CA VAL A 154 -4.15 4.24 -9.21
C VAL A 154 -4.95 5.44 -8.71
N ARG A 155 -4.83 6.60 -9.38
CA ARG A 155 -5.60 7.81 -9.06
C ARG A 155 -7.10 7.66 -9.34
N ALA A 156 -7.48 6.87 -10.34
CA ALA A 156 -8.88 6.54 -10.59
C ALA A 156 -9.48 5.67 -9.46
N ALA A 157 -8.71 4.73 -8.93
CA ALA A 157 -9.13 3.93 -7.79
C ALA A 157 -9.15 4.74 -6.47
N ARG A 158 -8.11 5.56 -6.26
CA ARG A 158 -7.96 6.38 -5.06
C ARG A 158 -7.43 7.77 -5.43
N PRO A 159 -8.31 8.78 -5.56
CA PRO A 159 -7.91 10.13 -5.93
C PRO A 159 -6.85 10.74 -5.01
N GLY A 160 -5.88 11.43 -5.59
CA GLY A 160 -4.74 12.02 -4.87
C GLY A 160 -3.55 11.08 -4.64
N SER A 161 -3.60 9.84 -5.13
CA SER A 161 -2.48 8.90 -5.02
C SER A 161 -1.26 9.35 -5.84
N VAL A 162 -0.07 8.92 -5.38
CA VAL A 162 1.24 9.37 -5.90
C VAL A 162 1.35 10.89 -5.77
N GLU A 163 1.66 11.35 -4.56
CA GLU A 163 1.49 12.76 -4.15
C GLU A 163 2.61 13.68 -4.62
N THR A 164 3.82 13.15 -4.84
CA THR A 164 5.00 13.97 -5.14
C THR A 164 5.65 13.62 -6.46
N LEU A 165 6.30 14.61 -7.09
CA LEU A 165 7.10 14.40 -8.29
C LEU A 165 8.25 13.40 -8.03
N ALA A 166 8.83 13.40 -6.82
CA ALA A 166 9.86 12.45 -6.44
C ALA A 166 9.32 11.00 -6.49
N GLN A 167 8.09 10.78 -6.03
CA GLN A 167 7.44 9.47 -6.11
C GLN A 167 7.19 9.03 -7.55
N GLU A 168 6.72 9.92 -8.42
CA GLU A 168 6.56 9.63 -9.85
C GLU A 168 7.90 9.30 -10.51
N THR A 169 8.93 10.09 -10.24
CA THR A 169 10.29 9.86 -10.75
C THR A 169 10.84 8.51 -10.30
N TYR A 170 10.61 8.14 -9.04
CA TYR A 170 11.07 6.87 -8.49
C TYR A 170 10.39 5.67 -9.19
N VAL A 171 9.09 5.74 -9.47
CA VAL A 171 8.40 4.69 -10.24
C VAL A 171 8.92 4.59 -11.67
N LYS A 172 9.28 5.72 -12.31
CA LYS A 172 9.92 5.73 -13.64
C LYS A 172 11.32 5.05 -13.61
N GLN A 173 12.08 5.28 -12.55
CA GLN A 173 13.36 4.56 -12.34
C GLN A 173 13.13 3.07 -12.09
N PHE A 174 12.12 2.72 -11.28
CA PHE A 174 11.73 1.33 -11.07
C PHE A 174 11.39 0.62 -12.38
N GLN A 175 10.64 1.27 -13.29
CA GLN A 175 10.31 0.71 -14.60
C GLN A 175 11.56 0.35 -15.41
N GLN A 176 12.58 1.20 -15.38
CA GLN A 176 13.84 0.94 -16.08
C GLN A 176 14.57 -0.27 -15.50
N VAL A 177 14.65 -0.36 -14.17
CA VAL A 177 15.29 -1.49 -13.49
C VAL A 177 14.52 -2.78 -13.76
N TRP A 178 13.20 -2.75 -13.71
CA TRP A 178 12.36 -3.91 -13.98
C TRP A 178 12.55 -4.44 -15.40
N ALA A 179 12.53 -3.57 -16.41
CA ALA A 179 12.72 -3.94 -17.80
C ALA A 179 14.13 -4.50 -18.11
N GLN A 180 15.15 -4.11 -17.32
CA GLN A 180 16.50 -4.69 -17.46
C GLN A 180 16.58 -6.11 -16.90
N ARG A 181 15.83 -6.42 -15.83
CA ARG A 181 15.78 -7.77 -15.25
C ARG A 181 15.17 -8.79 -16.20
N ASP A 182 14.06 -8.43 -16.84
CA ASP A 182 13.37 -9.33 -17.78
C ASP A 182 14.30 -9.72 -18.94
N ARG A 183 15.08 -8.76 -19.45
CA ARG A 183 16.08 -9.02 -20.50
C ARG A 183 17.26 -9.89 -20.05
N SER A 184 17.53 -10.02 -18.76
CA SER A 184 18.61 -10.82 -18.20
C SER A 184 18.19 -12.27 -17.93
N LEU A 185 16.90 -12.58 -18.06
CA LEU A 185 16.31 -13.90 -17.85
C LEU A 185 15.99 -14.61 -19.18
N GLU A 186 16.10 -13.90 -20.31
CA GLU A 186 16.00 -14.43 -21.68
C GLU A 186 17.38 -14.87 -22.20
#